data_e6c5d95de4c26a06a8df1e77b1fa83d9
#
_entry.id   e6c5d95de4c26a06a8df1e77b1fa83d9
#
_cell.length_a   1.000
_cell.length_b   1.000
_cell.length_c   1.000
_cell.angle_alpha   90.00
_cell.angle_beta   90.00
_cell.angle_gamma   90.00
#
_symmetry.space_group_name_H-M   'P 1'
#
loop_
_entity.id
_entity.type
_entity.pdbx_description
1 polymer ?
#
loop_
_entity_poly.entity_id
_entity_poly.type
_entity_poly.pdbx_seq_one_letter_code
_entity_poly.pdbx_strand_id
1 'polypeptide(L)'
;LAAPALLPWTGDEAADRLLAADPNALLIGFVLDQQVTVQKAFVGPAVLRERLGHLDPARIATMDAAAFLAVCRERPAVHRFPGTMAARIQDLCHVLVDRYG
;
A
#
# COMPACT_ATOMS: atom_id res chain seq x y z
N LEU A 1 14.14 11.65 15.01
CA LEU A 1 13.82 12.48 13.85
C LEU A 1 12.33 12.54 13.63
N ALA A 2 11.76 13.72 13.61
CA ALA A 2 10.39 13.91 13.23
C ALA A 2 10.23 13.72 11.73
N ALA A 3 9.28 12.89 11.31
CA ALA A 3 8.95 12.77 9.90
C ALA A 3 8.33 14.08 9.40
N PRO A 4 8.59 14.49 8.17
CA PRO A 4 7.90 15.65 7.62
C PRO A 4 6.39 15.37 7.55
N ALA A 5 5.59 16.41 7.68
CA ALA A 5 4.14 16.28 7.58
C ALA A 5 3.68 15.88 6.17
N LEU A 6 4.54 16.08 5.18
CA LEU A 6 4.24 15.83 3.78
C LEU A 6 5.50 15.35 3.05
N LEU A 7 5.37 14.28 2.28
CA LEU A 7 6.42 13.81 1.36
C LEU A 7 5.96 14.11 -0.07
N PRO A 8 6.64 15.00 -0.81
CA PRO A 8 6.18 15.43 -2.14
C PRO A 8 6.56 14.43 -3.24
N TRP A 9 6.21 13.18 -3.10
CA TRP A 9 6.65 12.10 -3.99
C TRP A 9 5.70 11.82 -5.13
N THR A 10 4.39 11.99 -4.89
CA THR A 10 3.37 11.52 -5.84
C THR A 10 2.73 12.66 -6.64
N GLY A 11 2.79 13.88 -6.12
CA GLY A 11 2.01 14.99 -6.66
C GLY A 11 0.57 15.01 -6.18
N ASP A 12 0.15 14.00 -5.41
CA ASP A 12 -1.15 13.92 -4.76
C ASP A 12 -0.97 14.22 -3.27
N GLU A 13 -1.54 15.30 -2.80
CA GLU A 13 -1.33 15.76 -1.42
C GLU A 13 -1.82 14.75 -0.38
N ALA A 14 -2.97 14.12 -0.61
CA ALA A 14 -3.50 13.13 0.33
C ALA A 14 -2.59 11.90 0.41
N ALA A 15 -2.08 11.42 -0.73
CA ALA A 15 -1.14 10.31 -0.77
C ALA A 15 0.18 10.67 -0.10
N ASP A 16 0.71 11.87 -0.36
CA ASP A 16 1.96 12.32 0.23
C ASP A 16 1.84 12.45 1.76
N ARG A 17 0.71 12.90 2.26
CA ARG A 17 0.45 12.96 3.71
C ARG A 17 0.38 11.58 4.33
N LEU A 18 -0.27 10.63 3.66
CA LEU A 18 -0.35 9.25 4.14
C LEU A 18 1.04 8.62 4.24
N LEU A 19 1.88 8.79 3.20
CA LEU A 19 3.24 8.25 3.20
C LEU A 19 4.09 8.83 4.33
N ALA A 20 3.91 10.11 4.64
CA ALA A 20 4.61 10.75 5.75
C ALA A 20 4.15 10.27 7.12
N ALA A 21 2.87 9.87 7.24
CA ALA A 21 2.26 9.53 8.53
C ALA A 21 2.26 8.02 8.83
N ASP A 22 2.25 7.17 7.79
CA ASP A 22 2.07 5.72 7.96
C ASP A 22 3.24 4.95 7.32
N PRO A 23 4.14 4.38 8.15
CA PRO A 23 5.26 3.58 7.63
C PRO A 23 4.82 2.37 6.81
N ASN A 24 3.70 1.75 7.12
CA ASN A 24 3.20 0.61 6.34
C ASN A 24 2.79 1.05 4.93
N ALA A 25 2.20 2.23 4.78
CA ALA A 25 1.90 2.78 3.46
C ALA A 25 3.17 2.94 2.62
N LEU A 26 4.25 3.42 3.23
CA LEU A 26 5.53 3.59 2.56
C LEU A 26 6.10 2.24 2.10
N LEU A 27 6.04 1.21 2.95
CA LEU A 27 6.51 -0.13 2.60
C LEU A 27 5.68 -0.74 1.46
N ILE A 28 4.36 -0.58 1.48
CA ILE A 28 3.49 -1.02 0.38
C ILE A 28 3.88 -0.29 -0.92
N GLY A 29 4.13 1.01 -0.85
CA GLY A 29 4.58 1.78 -2.00
C GLY A 29 5.87 1.23 -2.59
N PHE A 30 6.83 0.84 -1.76
CA PHE A 30 8.07 0.22 -2.24
C PHE A 30 7.84 -1.12 -2.92
N VAL A 31 6.89 -1.93 -2.45
CA VAL A 31 6.51 -3.16 -3.15
C VAL A 31 5.92 -2.84 -4.53
N LEU A 32 5.06 -1.84 -4.62
CA LEU A 32 4.42 -1.44 -5.86
C LEU A 32 5.38 -0.78 -6.85
N ASP A 33 6.48 -0.21 -6.37
CA ASP A 33 7.46 0.52 -7.18
C ASP A 33 8.22 -0.38 -8.17
N GLN A 34 8.10 -1.68 -8.09
CA GLN A 34 8.95 -2.61 -8.85
C GLN A 34 8.82 -2.51 -10.37
N GLN A 35 7.66 -2.09 -10.89
CA GLN A 35 7.41 -2.08 -12.33
C GLN A 35 6.61 -0.87 -12.82
N VAL A 36 6.53 0.18 -12.03
CA VAL A 36 5.85 1.42 -12.37
C VAL A 36 6.68 2.61 -11.90
N THR A 37 6.29 3.81 -12.30
CA THR A 37 6.98 5.02 -11.82
C THR A 37 6.80 5.15 -10.30
N VAL A 38 7.78 5.75 -9.63
CA VAL A 38 7.74 6.00 -8.19
C VAL A 38 6.45 6.74 -7.81
N GLN A 39 6.10 7.79 -8.54
CA GLN A 39 4.90 8.56 -8.27
C GLN A 39 3.64 7.69 -8.30
N LYS A 40 3.50 6.86 -9.33
CA LYS A 40 2.33 5.99 -9.48
C LYS A 40 2.30 4.90 -8.39
N ALA A 41 3.46 4.31 -8.08
CA ALA A 41 3.54 3.28 -7.06
C ALA A 41 3.10 3.79 -5.68
N PHE A 42 3.52 4.98 -5.32
CA PHE A 42 3.24 5.54 -3.99
C PHE A 42 1.86 6.20 -3.87
N VAL A 43 1.09 6.30 -4.94
CA VAL A 43 -0.34 6.59 -4.87
C VAL A 43 -1.13 5.33 -4.47
N GLY A 44 -0.65 4.15 -4.82
CA GLY A 44 -1.31 2.87 -4.51
C GLY A 44 -1.74 2.70 -3.07
N PRO A 45 -0.88 2.97 -2.06
CA PRO A 45 -1.28 2.86 -0.66
C PRO A 45 -2.46 3.73 -0.28
N ALA A 46 -2.56 4.95 -0.81
CA ALA A 46 -3.69 5.83 -0.54
C ALA A 46 -4.98 5.26 -1.13
N VAL A 47 -4.92 4.68 -2.33
CA VAL A 47 -6.06 4.03 -2.97
C VAL A 47 -6.51 2.82 -2.15
N LEU A 48 -5.57 1.99 -1.69
CA LEU A 48 -5.88 0.83 -0.85
C LEU A 48 -6.53 1.26 0.46
N ARG A 49 -5.98 2.27 1.13
CA ARG A 49 -6.54 2.77 2.37
C ARG A 49 -7.97 3.27 2.20
N GLU A 50 -8.24 3.97 1.11
CA GLU A 50 -9.56 4.45 0.80
C GLU A 50 -10.56 3.30 0.60
N ARG A 51 -10.15 2.27 -0.12
CA ARG A 51 -11.02 1.11 -0.42
C ARG A 51 -11.23 0.20 0.78
N LEU A 52 -10.18 -0.01 1.58
CA LEU A 52 -10.25 -0.89 2.75
C LEU A 52 -10.73 -0.16 4.02
N GLY A 53 -10.53 1.15 4.09
CA GLY A 53 -10.77 1.94 5.29
C GLY A 53 -9.61 1.88 6.29
N HIS A 54 -8.54 1.14 5.99
CA HIS A 54 -7.36 0.98 6.85
C HIS A 54 -6.17 0.46 6.04
N LEU A 55 -4.97 0.50 6.65
CA LEU A 55 -3.77 -0.21 6.19
C LEU A 55 -3.17 -1.03 7.34
N ASP A 56 -4.02 -1.70 8.12
CA ASP A 56 -3.59 -2.53 9.24
C ASP A 56 -2.96 -3.83 8.71
N PRO A 57 -1.66 -4.09 8.96
CA PRO A 57 -1.00 -5.29 8.47
C PRO A 57 -1.67 -6.59 8.91
N ALA A 58 -2.12 -6.67 10.15
CA ALA A 58 -2.77 -7.89 10.66
C ALA A 58 -4.08 -8.17 9.92
N ARG A 59 -4.87 -7.14 9.65
CA ARG A 59 -6.13 -7.28 8.93
C ARG A 59 -5.92 -7.63 7.47
N ILE A 60 -4.93 -7.02 6.82
CA ILE A 60 -4.58 -7.34 5.42
C ILE A 60 -4.04 -8.77 5.32
N ALA A 61 -3.15 -9.16 6.22
CA ALA A 61 -2.55 -10.49 6.22
C ALA A 61 -3.59 -11.59 6.35
N THR A 62 -4.65 -11.38 7.15
CA THR A 62 -5.69 -12.38 7.38
C THR A 62 -6.89 -12.25 6.44
N MET A 63 -6.90 -11.26 5.58
CA MET A 63 -7.96 -11.06 4.61
C MET A 63 -7.96 -12.19 3.57
N ASP A 64 -9.14 -12.60 3.10
CA ASP A 64 -9.25 -13.57 2.02
C ASP A 64 -8.48 -13.06 0.77
N ALA A 65 -7.63 -13.92 0.21
CA ALA A 65 -6.76 -13.53 -0.91
C ALA A 65 -7.56 -13.09 -2.14
N ALA A 66 -8.68 -13.77 -2.43
CA ALA A 66 -9.53 -13.40 -3.56
C ALA A 66 -10.22 -12.04 -3.33
N ALA A 67 -10.65 -11.77 -2.10
CA ALA A 67 -11.28 -10.50 -1.76
C ALA A 67 -10.24 -9.36 -1.84
N PHE A 68 -9.02 -9.57 -1.35
CA PHE A 68 -7.96 -8.58 -1.44
C PHE A 68 -7.55 -8.32 -2.89
N LEU A 69 -7.45 -9.38 -3.70
CA LEU A 69 -7.16 -9.23 -5.13
C LEU A 69 -8.25 -8.40 -5.82
N ALA A 70 -9.52 -8.61 -5.51
CA ALA A 70 -10.62 -7.83 -6.08
C ALA A 70 -10.47 -6.35 -5.76
N VAL A 71 -10.09 -6.00 -4.53
CA VAL A 71 -9.82 -4.62 -4.13
C VAL A 71 -8.67 -4.03 -4.94
N CYS A 72 -7.58 -4.78 -5.14
CA CYS A 72 -6.43 -4.31 -5.92
C CYS A 72 -6.75 -4.15 -7.41
N ARG A 73 -7.65 -4.95 -7.94
CA ARG A 73 -8.08 -4.90 -9.34
C ARG A 73 -9.11 -3.84 -9.64
N GLU A 74 -9.84 -3.38 -8.65
CA GLU A 74 -10.85 -2.34 -8.85
C GLU A 74 -10.23 -1.16 -9.57
N ARG A 75 -10.93 -0.61 -10.55
CA ARG A 75 -10.38 0.49 -11.36
C ARG A 75 -10.50 1.82 -10.64
N PRO A 76 -9.43 2.63 -10.69
CA PRO A 76 -8.11 2.33 -11.24
C PRO A 76 -7.38 1.29 -10.38
N ALA A 77 -6.75 0.30 -11.02
CA ALA A 77 -6.00 -0.72 -10.31
C ALA A 77 -4.80 -0.11 -9.57
N VAL A 78 -4.48 -0.68 -8.39
CA VAL A 78 -3.36 -0.18 -7.58
C VAL A 78 -2.00 -0.41 -8.24
N HIS A 79 -1.95 -1.35 -9.17
CA HIS A 79 -0.73 -1.67 -9.91
C HIS A 79 -1.10 -2.28 -11.26
N ARG A 80 -0.16 -2.20 -12.19
CA ARG A 80 -0.23 -2.80 -13.52
C ARG A 80 -0.40 -4.33 -13.48
N PHE A 81 0.18 -5.01 -12.46
CA PHE A 81 0.06 -6.44 -12.22
C PHE A 81 -0.59 -6.69 -10.86
N PRO A 82 -1.90 -6.45 -10.73
CA PRO A 82 -2.55 -6.44 -9.42
C PRO A 82 -2.54 -7.81 -8.74
N GLY A 83 -2.58 -8.90 -9.48
CA GLY A 83 -2.54 -10.25 -8.90
C GLY A 83 -1.23 -10.52 -8.17
N THR A 84 -0.10 -10.25 -8.82
CA THR A 84 1.23 -10.42 -8.23
C THR A 84 1.45 -9.47 -7.05
N MET A 85 1.05 -8.21 -7.20
CA MET A 85 1.26 -7.21 -6.16
C MET A 85 0.37 -7.44 -4.95
N ALA A 86 -0.87 -7.89 -5.15
CA ALA A 86 -1.75 -8.23 -4.02
C ALA A 86 -1.13 -9.32 -3.14
N ALA A 87 -0.60 -10.39 -3.75
CA ALA A 87 0.07 -11.46 -3.03
C ALA A 87 1.29 -10.93 -2.27
N ARG A 88 2.11 -10.10 -2.89
CA ARG A 88 3.30 -9.52 -2.26
C ARG A 88 2.95 -8.60 -1.10
N ILE A 89 1.90 -7.81 -1.22
CA ILE A 89 1.44 -6.94 -0.14
C ILE A 89 0.98 -7.77 1.05
N GLN A 90 0.20 -8.84 0.81
CA GLN A 90 -0.22 -9.73 1.90
C GLN A 90 0.96 -10.44 2.55
N ASP A 91 1.95 -10.89 1.76
CA ASP A 91 3.17 -11.50 2.29
C ASP A 91 3.97 -10.52 3.16
N LEU A 92 4.11 -9.27 2.71
CA LEU A 92 4.73 -8.22 3.51
C LEU A 92 4.00 -8.05 4.84
N CYS A 93 2.67 -7.99 4.81
CA CYS A 93 1.86 -7.82 6.02
C CYS A 93 2.02 -9.01 6.98
N HIS A 94 2.10 -10.23 6.47
CA HIS A 94 2.41 -11.42 7.29
C HIS A 94 3.75 -11.28 7.99
N VAL A 95 4.79 -10.86 7.28
CA VAL A 95 6.12 -10.65 7.87
C VAL A 95 6.08 -9.58 8.96
N LEU A 96 5.38 -8.48 8.72
CA LEU A 96 5.25 -7.40 9.70
C LEU A 96 4.55 -7.86 10.97
N VAL A 97 3.48 -8.64 10.83
CA VAL A 97 2.75 -9.19 11.98
C VAL A 97 3.62 -10.17 12.76
N ASP A 98 4.33 -11.08 12.07
CA ASP A 98 5.16 -12.10 12.71
C ASP A 98 6.35 -11.49 13.47
N ARG A 99 6.93 -10.40 12.95
CA ARG A 99 8.14 -9.82 13.52
C ARG A 99 7.88 -8.65 14.46
N TYR A 100 6.85 -7.86 14.21
CA TYR A 100 6.64 -6.59 14.91
C TYR A 100 5.26 -6.46 15.54
N GLY A 101 4.43 -7.41 15.25
CA GLY A 101 3.05 -7.33 15.56
C GLY A 101 2.42 -7.66 16.69
#